data_40682978141c05d14222ca3ad916b512
#
_entry.id   40682978141c05d14222ca3ad916b512
#
_cell.length_a   1.000
_cell.length_b   1.000
_cell.length_c   1.000
_cell.angle_alpha   90.00
_cell.angle_beta   90.00
_cell.angle_gamma   90.00
#
_symmetry.space_group_name_H-M   'P 1'
#
loop_
_entity.id
_entity.type
_entity.pdbx_description
1 polymer ?
#
loop_
_entity_poly.entity_id
_entity_poly.type
_entity_poly.pdbx_seq_one_letter_code
_entity_poly.pdbx_strand_id
1 'polypeptide(L)'
;FPTRRSSDLKAPMDYYSRDYEKGLQLYASGVLIMEKCADLLPDYFGFVKGLVDSQDLSLNISREMLQHDRQLKLIATRIEKKIASELKSMLEHDRENYEKFFESFGLRLKFGMYENYGINKDKLKDLVLFRSSTGKMRTLKEYVQDMKEDQTCIYYAAGETPERIAHLPQTEAVLDRGYEVLYLT
;
A
#
# COMPACT_ATOMS: atom_id res chain seq x y z
N PHE A 1 10.70 -0.92 -15.14
CA PHE A 1 10.99 -1.58 -13.85
C PHE A 1 11.70 -2.88 -14.14
N PRO A 2 12.83 -3.20 -13.48
CA PRO A 2 13.44 -4.51 -13.61
C PRO A 2 12.45 -5.56 -13.11
N THR A 3 12.37 -6.68 -13.83
CA THR A 3 11.62 -7.87 -13.41
C THR A 3 12.06 -8.28 -12.01
N ARG A 4 11.22 -8.04 -11.01
CA ARG A 4 11.52 -8.36 -9.62
C ARG A 4 11.52 -9.87 -9.43
N ARG A 5 12.60 -10.40 -8.83
CA ARG A 5 12.62 -11.79 -8.37
C ARG A 5 11.69 -11.91 -7.15
N SER A 6 11.07 -13.07 -6.97
CA SER A 6 10.19 -13.39 -5.83
C SER A 6 10.82 -13.10 -4.46
N SER A 7 12.17 -13.09 -4.36
CA SER A 7 12.89 -12.72 -3.14
C SER A 7 12.77 -11.25 -2.75
N ASP A 8 12.41 -10.36 -3.69
CA ASP A 8 12.34 -8.91 -3.46
C ASP A 8 10.99 -8.47 -2.85
N LEU A 9 10.05 -9.40 -2.70
CA LEU A 9 8.73 -9.15 -2.12
C LEU A 9 8.68 -9.31 -0.60
N LYS A 10 9.80 -9.72 0.05
CA LYS A 10 9.87 -9.81 1.51
C LYS A 10 10.31 -8.49 2.11
N ALA A 11 9.59 -8.03 3.14
CA ALA A 11 10.01 -6.87 3.91
C ALA A 11 11.34 -7.17 4.62
N PRO A 12 12.31 -6.23 4.63
CA PRO A 12 13.47 -6.32 5.49
C PRO A 12 13.06 -6.45 6.96
N MET A 13 13.87 -7.11 7.80
CA MET A 13 13.54 -7.33 9.22
C MET A 13 13.36 -6.02 10.00
N ASP A 14 14.03 -4.96 9.58
CA ASP A 14 13.99 -3.62 10.17
C ASP A 14 12.91 -2.70 9.56
N TYR A 15 12.15 -3.18 8.55
CA TYR A 15 11.18 -2.35 7.81
C TYR A 15 10.14 -1.68 8.70
N TYR A 16 9.72 -2.34 9.77
CA TYR A 16 8.75 -1.82 10.73
C TYR A 16 9.39 -1.18 11.97
N SER A 17 10.73 -1.10 12.01
CA SER A 17 11.44 -0.42 13.10
C SER A 17 11.35 1.11 12.97
N ARG A 18 11.63 1.81 14.08
CA ARG A 18 11.71 3.29 14.07
C ARG A 18 12.92 3.82 13.31
N ASP A 19 13.94 2.99 13.15
CA ASP A 19 15.21 3.36 12.52
C ASP A 19 15.19 3.11 11.01
N TYR A 20 14.07 2.59 10.47
CA TYR A 20 13.97 2.38 9.03
C TYR A 20 13.86 3.71 8.28
N GLU A 21 14.89 4.02 7.53
CA GLU A 21 14.93 5.21 6.69
C GLU A 21 14.41 4.90 5.29
N LYS A 22 13.24 5.47 4.99
CA LYS A 22 12.69 5.49 3.63
C LYS A 22 13.40 6.52 2.77
N GLY A 23 13.26 6.41 1.48
CA GLY A 23 13.67 7.44 0.53
C GLY A 23 14.30 6.85 -0.72
N LEU A 24 14.18 7.62 -1.78
CA LEU A 24 14.82 7.36 -3.05
C LEU A 24 16.11 8.18 -3.13
N GLN A 25 17.12 7.67 -3.85
CA GLN A 25 18.27 8.47 -4.21
C GLN A 25 17.84 9.57 -5.18
N LEU A 26 18.20 10.80 -4.88
CA LEU A 26 17.90 11.96 -5.71
C LEU A 26 19.16 12.43 -6.43
N TYR A 27 19.09 12.46 -7.74
CA TYR A 27 20.12 13.01 -8.62
C TYR A 27 19.57 14.23 -9.36
N ALA A 28 20.46 15.15 -9.67
CA ALA A 28 20.21 16.26 -10.58
C ALA A 28 21.26 16.21 -11.69
N SER A 29 20.84 16.00 -12.93
CA SER A 29 21.73 15.88 -14.10
C SER A 29 22.89 14.90 -13.87
N GLY A 30 22.62 13.74 -13.29
CA GLY A 30 23.58 12.68 -13.01
C GLY A 30 24.44 12.90 -11.76
N VAL A 31 24.27 13.99 -11.02
CA VAL A 31 24.99 14.27 -9.77
C VAL A 31 24.13 13.90 -8.58
N LEU A 32 24.65 13.10 -7.65
CA LEU A 32 23.94 12.72 -6.42
C LEU A 32 23.74 13.93 -5.51
N ILE A 33 22.50 14.27 -5.25
CA ILE A 33 22.12 15.35 -4.33
C ILE A 33 21.81 14.79 -2.94
N MET A 34 21.11 13.64 -2.88
CA MET A 34 20.69 13.05 -1.61
C MET A 34 20.56 11.53 -1.74
N GLU A 35 21.17 10.77 -0.82
CA GLU A 35 21.09 9.31 -0.81
C GLU A 35 19.70 8.77 -0.43
N LYS A 36 18.99 9.49 0.45
CA LYS A 36 17.64 9.13 0.93
C LYS A 36 16.76 10.38 0.99
N CYS A 37 16.10 10.68 -0.11
CA CYS A 37 15.15 11.79 -0.17
C CYS A 37 13.76 11.30 0.30
N ALA A 38 13.46 11.51 1.57
CA ALA A 38 12.19 11.07 2.18
C ALA A 38 10.97 11.82 1.62
N ASP A 39 11.16 13.04 1.11
CA ASP A 39 10.10 13.89 0.57
C ASP A 39 9.54 13.38 -0.77
N LEU A 40 10.24 12.45 -1.43
CA LEU A 40 9.78 11.83 -2.68
C LEU A 40 8.75 10.73 -2.48
N LEU A 41 8.64 10.18 -1.28
CA LEU A 41 7.76 9.06 -0.99
C LEU A 41 6.93 9.31 0.28
N PRO A 42 5.60 9.10 0.22
CA PRO A 42 4.79 9.00 1.43
C PRO A 42 5.18 7.75 2.24
N ASP A 43 4.89 7.74 3.54
CA ASP A 43 5.28 6.66 4.44
C ASP A 43 4.72 5.30 4.03
N TYR A 44 3.50 5.27 3.50
CA TYR A 44 2.86 4.05 3.04
C TYR A 44 3.50 3.42 1.78
N PHE A 45 4.37 4.17 1.07
CA PHE A 45 5.20 3.66 -0.03
C PHE A 45 6.69 3.57 0.32
N GLY A 46 7.03 3.63 1.60
CA GLY A 46 8.40 3.56 2.09
C GLY A 46 9.18 2.29 1.71
N PHE A 47 8.49 1.24 1.26
CA PHE A 47 9.11 0.02 0.75
C PHE A 47 9.75 0.17 -0.64
N VAL A 48 9.45 1.25 -1.35
CA VAL A 48 9.99 1.50 -2.69
C VAL A 48 11.44 1.97 -2.58
N LYS A 49 12.33 1.30 -3.31
CA LYS A 49 13.75 1.65 -3.41
C LYS A 49 14.10 1.97 -4.85
N GLY A 50 15.08 2.82 -5.04
CA GLY A 50 15.56 3.20 -6.37
C GLY A 50 16.13 4.61 -6.38
N LEU A 51 16.22 5.17 -7.57
CA LEU A 51 16.74 6.52 -7.79
C LEU A 51 15.80 7.33 -8.69
N VAL A 52 15.92 8.64 -8.55
CA VAL A 52 15.28 9.63 -9.41
C VAL A 52 16.38 10.57 -9.90
N ASP A 53 16.48 10.75 -11.20
CA ASP A 53 17.34 11.77 -11.79
C ASP A 53 16.47 12.82 -12.51
N SER A 54 16.68 14.09 -12.20
CA SER A 54 15.92 15.19 -12.79
C SER A 54 16.86 16.28 -13.30
N GLN A 55 16.67 16.66 -14.54
CA GLN A 55 17.41 17.79 -15.14
C GLN A 55 16.83 19.15 -14.72
N ASP A 56 15.60 19.15 -14.19
CA ASP A 56 14.90 20.39 -13.79
C ASP A 56 15.29 20.86 -12.37
N LEU A 57 16.07 20.05 -11.62
CA LEU A 57 16.54 20.41 -10.30
C LEU A 57 17.90 21.13 -10.38
N SER A 58 18.04 22.20 -9.61
CA SER A 58 19.30 22.92 -9.50
C SER A 58 20.35 22.13 -8.72
N LEU A 59 21.58 22.07 -9.23
CA LEU A 59 22.71 21.43 -8.54
C LEU A 59 23.12 22.13 -7.23
N ASN A 60 22.76 23.41 -7.06
CA ASN A 60 23.09 24.22 -5.89
C ASN A 60 21.98 24.25 -4.83
N ILE A 61 21.08 23.27 -4.87
CA ILE A 61 19.96 23.22 -3.94
C ILE A 61 20.41 22.67 -2.58
N SER A 62 20.19 23.42 -1.49
CA SER A 62 20.40 22.90 -0.13
C SER A 62 19.26 21.99 0.30
N ARG A 63 19.49 21.11 1.31
CA ARG A 63 18.45 20.24 1.88
C ARG A 63 17.20 21.00 2.33
N GLU A 64 17.38 22.17 2.93
CA GLU A 64 16.29 23.02 3.43
C GLU A 64 15.49 23.62 2.28
N MET A 65 16.15 23.98 1.17
CA MET A 65 15.47 24.49 -0.03
C MET A 65 14.66 23.40 -0.75
N LEU A 66 15.11 22.14 -0.72
CA LEU A 66 14.42 21.01 -1.34
C LEU A 66 13.01 20.80 -0.76
N GLN A 67 12.83 20.96 0.55
CA GLN A 67 11.53 20.76 1.21
C GLN A 67 10.45 21.74 0.70
N HIS A 68 10.84 22.90 0.20
CA HIS A 68 9.96 23.93 -0.34
C HIS A 68 9.94 23.95 -1.88
N ASP A 69 10.76 23.11 -2.53
CA ASP A 69 10.87 23.11 -3.99
C ASP A 69 9.58 22.58 -4.65
N ARG A 70 9.04 23.39 -5.56
CA ARG A 70 7.82 23.07 -6.29
C ARG A 70 8.02 21.89 -7.25
N GLN A 71 9.20 21.78 -7.87
CA GLN A 71 9.52 20.71 -8.80
C GLN A 71 9.63 19.39 -8.06
N LEU A 72 10.25 19.36 -6.87
CA LEU A 72 10.35 18.15 -6.06
C LEU A 72 8.95 17.64 -5.69
N LYS A 73 8.00 18.51 -5.31
CA LYS A 73 6.62 18.16 -5.01
C LYS A 73 5.88 17.59 -6.22
N LEU A 74 6.12 18.14 -7.41
CA LEU A 74 5.56 17.60 -8.66
C LEU A 74 6.11 16.22 -8.98
N ILE A 75 7.42 16.03 -8.81
CA ILE A 75 8.08 14.73 -9.00
C ILE A 75 7.52 13.72 -8.01
N ALA A 76 7.41 14.04 -6.72
CA ALA A 76 6.83 13.18 -5.69
C ALA A 76 5.40 12.75 -6.04
N THR A 77 4.56 13.68 -6.49
CA THR A 77 3.18 13.39 -6.89
C THR A 77 3.12 12.44 -8.09
N ARG A 78 4.02 12.59 -9.06
CA ARG A 78 4.11 11.70 -10.23
C ARG A 78 4.58 10.30 -9.83
N ILE A 79 5.56 10.21 -8.94
CA ILE A 79 6.07 8.94 -8.39
C ILE A 79 4.96 8.22 -7.63
N GLU A 80 4.25 8.91 -6.75
CA GLU A 80 3.11 8.36 -5.99
C GLU A 80 2.05 7.75 -6.93
N LYS A 81 1.63 8.50 -7.94
CA LYS A 81 0.66 8.03 -8.94
C LYS A 81 1.18 6.82 -9.73
N LYS A 82 2.45 6.82 -10.10
CA LYS A 82 3.06 5.72 -10.84
C LYS A 82 3.12 4.46 -10.00
N ILE A 83 3.53 4.56 -8.73
CA ILE A 83 3.56 3.41 -7.80
C ILE A 83 2.15 2.85 -7.63
N ALA A 84 1.15 3.70 -7.36
CA ALA A 84 -0.23 3.26 -7.21
C ALA A 84 -0.76 2.54 -8.47
N SER A 85 -0.45 3.07 -9.65
CA SER A 85 -0.82 2.46 -10.93
C SER A 85 -0.16 1.09 -11.14
N GLU A 86 1.13 0.94 -10.80
CA GLU A 86 1.84 -0.33 -10.92
C GLU A 86 1.31 -1.37 -9.93
N LEU A 87 1.02 -0.97 -8.69
CA LEU A 87 0.41 -1.85 -7.69
C LEU A 87 -0.99 -2.31 -8.14
N LYS A 88 -1.78 -1.41 -8.72
CA LYS A 88 -3.09 -1.75 -9.28
C LYS A 88 -2.96 -2.73 -10.45
N SER A 89 -2.03 -2.47 -11.36
CA SER A 89 -1.75 -3.39 -12.46
C SER A 89 -1.32 -4.78 -11.97
N MET A 90 -0.47 -4.84 -10.94
CA MET A 90 -0.05 -6.09 -10.32
C MET A 90 -1.22 -6.82 -9.66
N LEU A 91 -2.11 -6.09 -8.97
CA LEU A 91 -3.33 -6.63 -8.37
C LEU A 91 -4.26 -7.27 -9.41
N GLU A 92 -4.38 -6.65 -10.60
CA GLU A 92 -5.28 -7.07 -11.67
C GLU A 92 -4.70 -8.20 -12.54
N HIS A 93 -3.36 -8.22 -12.76
CA HIS A 93 -2.73 -9.12 -13.73
C HIS A 93 -1.77 -10.14 -13.11
N ASP A 94 -1.36 -9.95 -11.86
CA ASP A 94 -0.42 -10.83 -11.15
C ASP A 94 -0.81 -10.95 -9.67
N ARG A 95 -2.00 -11.50 -9.46
CA ARG A 95 -2.64 -11.59 -8.14
C ARG A 95 -1.78 -12.31 -7.10
N GLU A 96 -1.14 -13.41 -7.49
CA GLU A 96 -0.33 -14.22 -6.59
C GLU A 96 0.84 -13.42 -6.01
N ASN A 97 1.56 -12.70 -6.86
CA ASN A 97 2.67 -11.84 -6.41
C ASN A 97 2.16 -10.62 -5.64
N TYR A 98 0.98 -10.09 -5.98
CA TYR A 98 0.38 -9.01 -5.22
C TYR A 98 0.00 -9.44 -3.80
N GLU A 99 -0.53 -10.63 -3.60
CA GLU A 99 -0.86 -11.16 -2.28
C GLU A 99 0.40 -11.35 -1.42
N LYS A 100 1.50 -11.91 -1.99
CA LYS A 100 2.80 -11.99 -1.32
C LYS A 100 3.37 -10.62 -0.95
N PHE A 101 3.24 -9.65 -1.83
CA PHE A 101 3.59 -8.26 -1.58
C PHE A 101 2.75 -7.69 -0.42
N PHE A 102 1.43 -7.91 -0.46
CA PHE A 102 0.50 -7.39 0.54
C PHE A 102 0.71 -8.02 1.92
N GLU A 103 1.08 -9.29 2.01
CA GLU A 103 1.49 -9.94 3.27
C GLU A 103 2.68 -9.24 3.91
N SER A 104 3.63 -8.75 3.11
CA SER A 104 4.84 -8.09 3.60
C SER A 104 4.65 -6.60 3.90
N PHE A 105 3.86 -5.89 3.11
CA PHE A 105 3.77 -4.42 3.12
C PHE A 105 2.35 -3.88 3.33
N GLY A 106 1.34 -4.73 3.35
CA GLY A 106 -0.07 -4.33 3.43
C GLY A 106 -0.42 -3.54 4.69
N LEU A 107 0.27 -3.81 5.80
CA LEU A 107 0.09 -3.06 7.04
C LEU A 107 0.41 -1.57 6.84
N ARG A 108 1.45 -1.22 6.07
CA ARG A 108 1.79 0.18 5.75
C ARG A 108 0.72 0.84 4.88
N LEU A 109 0.16 0.11 3.92
CA LEU A 109 -0.95 0.61 3.10
C LEU A 109 -2.20 0.87 3.95
N LYS A 110 -2.55 -0.06 4.86
CA LYS A 110 -3.65 0.12 5.82
C LYS A 110 -3.41 1.33 6.72
N PHE A 111 -2.19 1.49 7.25
CA PHE A 111 -1.81 2.66 8.06
C PHE A 111 -1.93 3.97 7.28
N GLY A 112 -1.46 4.01 6.03
CA GLY A 112 -1.57 5.17 5.17
C GLY A 112 -3.01 5.62 4.91
N MET A 113 -3.97 4.68 4.94
CA MET A 113 -5.39 5.03 4.87
C MET A 113 -5.89 5.75 6.13
N TYR A 114 -5.34 5.42 7.29
CA TYR A 114 -5.73 6.00 8.58
C TYR A 114 -5.02 7.34 8.87
N GLU A 115 -3.78 7.48 8.42
CA GLU A 115 -2.96 8.67 8.62
C GLU A 115 -3.66 9.95 8.13
N ASN A 116 -3.35 11.06 8.79
CA ASN A 116 -3.87 12.39 8.44
C ASN A 116 -5.40 12.41 8.28
N TYR A 117 -6.10 11.76 9.24
CA TYR A 117 -7.57 11.70 9.25
C TYR A 117 -8.18 11.09 7.98
N GLY A 118 -7.49 10.16 7.37
CA GLY A 118 -7.99 9.42 6.22
C GLY A 118 -7.93 10.15 4.87
N ILE A 119 -7.10 11.18 4.75
CA ILE A 119 -6.96 11.96 3.51
C ILE A 119 -6.52 11.10 2.31
N ASN A 120 -5.80 10.01 2.57
CA ASN A 120 -5.27 9.12 1.55
C ASN A 120 -6.18 7.90 1.26
N LYS A 121 -7.33 7.77 1.95
CA LYS A 121 -8.20 6.59 1.81
C LYS A 121 -8.63 6.34 0.38
N ASP A 122 -9.00 7.39 -0.36
CA ASP A 122 -9.48 7.25 -1.74
C ASP A 122 -8.38 6.81 -2.72
N LYS A 123 -7.13 7.08 -2.39
CA LYS A 123 -5.97 6.63 -3.19
C LYS A 123 -5.62 5.17 -2.93
N LEU A 124 -5.83 4.69 -1.70
CA LEU A 124 -5.34 3.40 -1.22
C LEU A 124 -6.42 2.32 -1.09
N LYS A 125 -7.71 2.68 -0.98
CA LYS A 125 -8.81 1.73 -0.74
C LYS A 125 -8.88 0.59 -1.74
N ASP A 126 -8.52 0.84 -3.00
CA ASP A 126 -8.55 -0.16 -4.07
C ASP A 126 -7.30 -1.05 -4.09
N LEU A 127 -6.29 -0.73 -3.25
CA LEU A 127 -5.05 -1.49 -3.10
C LEU A 127 -5.02 -2.36 -1.84
N VAL A 128 -6.00 -2.22 -0.96
CA VAL A 128 -6.02 -2.96 0.31
C VAL A 128 -6.79 -4.26 0.14
N LEU A 129 -6.20 -5.34 0.66
CA LEU A 129 -6.82 -6.66 0.71
C LEU A 129 -7.29 -6.98 2.13
N PHE A 130 -8.37 -7.71 2.19
CA PHE A 130 -8.94 -8.27 3.41
C PHE A 130 -9.08 -9.78 3.27
N ARG A 131 -8.77 -10.52 4.32
CA ARG A 131 -9.08 -11.96 4.35
C ARG A 131 -10.57 -12.14 4.47
N SER A 132 -11.13 -13.06 3.72
CA SER A 132 -12.55 -13.34 3.71
C SER A 132 -12.85 -14.69 4.34
N SER A 133 -14.10 -14.89 4.75
CA SER A 133 -14.62 -16.17 5.25
C SER A 133 -14.52 -17.31 4.24
N THR A 134 -14.35 -16.99 2.95
CA THR A 134 -14.08 -17.98 1.89
C THR A 134 -12.63 -18.44 1.83
N GLY A 135 -11.77 -17.93 2.72
CA GLY A 135 -10.32 -18.20 2.73
C GLY A 135 -9.51 -17.39 1.71
N LYS A 136 -10.16 -16.58 0.88
CA LYS A 136 -9.51 -15.75 -0.15
C LYS A 136 -9.18 -14.36 0.39
N MET A 137 -8.17 -13.74 -0.22
CA MET A 137 -7.95 -12.31 -0.06
C MET A 137 -8.86 -11.54 -1.02
N ARG A 138 -9.55 -10.50 -0.52
CA ARG A 138 -10.53 -9.73 -1.28
C ARG A 138 -10.25 -8.24 -1.18
N THR A 139 -10.42 -7.51 -2.28
CA THR A 139 -10.62 -6.06 -2.25
C THR A 139 -12.08 -5.76 -1.89
N LEU A 140 -12.36 -4.54 -1.42
CA LEU A 140 -13.75 -4.10 -1.19
C LEU A 140 -14.57 -4.12 -2.49
N LYS A 141 -13.93 -3.81 -3.62
CA LYS A 141 -14.58 -3.82 -4.93
C LYS A 141 -15.01 -5.24 -5.34
N GLU A 142 -14.13 -6.23 -5.18
CA GLU A 142 -14.44 -7.63 -5.46
C GLU A 142 -15.57 -8.14 -4.56
N TYR A 143 -15.51 -7.77 -3.27
CA TYR A 143 -16.58 -8.13 -2.34
C TYR A 143 -17.95 -7.58 -2.80
N VAL A 144 -18.00 -6.30 -3.16
CA VAL A 144 -19.26 -5.67 -3.61
C VAL A 144 -19.76 -6.27 -4.92
N GLN A 145 -18.88 -6.67 -5.84
CA GLN A 145 -19.25 -7.30 -7.10
C GLN A 145 -19.89 -8.69 -6.89
N ASP A 146 -19.47 -9.40 -5.84
CA ASP A 146 -19.94 -10.76 -5.53
C ASP A 146 -21.06 -10.75 -4.47
N MET A 147 -21.54 -9.58 -4.03
CA MET A 147 -22.65 -9.46 -3.09
C MET A 147 -23.94 -10.08 -3.68
N LYS A 148 -24.73 -10.74 -2.84
CA LYS A 148 -26.05 -11.25 -3.22
C LYS A 148 -27.03 -10.10 -3.48
N GLU A 149 -28.07 -10.34 -4.27
CA GLU A 149 -29.07 -9.32 -4.63
C GLU A 149 -29.80 -8.72 -3.41
N ASP A 150 -29.99 -9.50 -2.36
CA ASP A 150 -30.64 -9.10 -1.11
C ASP A 150 -29.66 -8.48 -0.09
N GLN A 151 -28.36 -8.47 -0.39
CA GLN A 151 -27.33 -7.93 0.49
C GLN A 151 -27.15 -6.42 0.25
N THR A 152 -27.32 -5.61 1.29
CA THR A 152 -27.26 -4.15 1.20
C THR A 152 -25.99 -3.54 1.82
N CYS A 153 -25.18 -4.35 2.52
CA CYS A 153 -23.98 -3.86 3.21
C CYS A 153 -22.85 -4.88 3.19
N ILE A 154 -21.64 -4.40 3.45
CA ILE A 154 -20.43 -5.22 3.62
C ILE A 154 -20.44 -5.75 5.05
N TYR A 155 -20.38 -7.06 5.22
CA TYR A 155 -20.19 -7.69 6.53
C TYR A 155 -18.72 -7.84 6.85
N TYR A 156 -18.32 -7.39 8.03
CA TYR A 156 -16.96 -7.56 8.53
C TYR A 156 -16.95 -7.85 10.03
N ALA A 157 -15.92 -8.52 10.47
CA ALA A 157 -15.68 -8.75 11.89
C ALA A 157 -14.18 -8.59 12.19
N ALA A 158 -13.87 -8.03 13.36
CA ALA A 158 -12.50 -7.81 13.81
C ALA A 158 -12.14 -8.77 14.93
N GLY A 159 -10.89 -9.20 14.97
CA GLY A 159 -10.35 -10.05 16.03
C GLY A 159 -8.87 -10.35 15.84
N GLU A 160 -8.32 -11.13 16.76
CA GLU A 160 -6.88 -11.42 16.76
C GLU A 160 -6.47 -12.39 15.64
N THR A 161 -7.34 -13.36 15.32
CA THR A 161 -7.06 -14.35 14.27
C THR A 161 -8.33 -14.65 13.46
N PRO A 162 -8.19 -15.06 12.19
CA PRO A 162 -9.31 -15.45 11.36
C PRO A 162 -10.16 -16.56 11.97
N GLU A 163 -9.53 -17.53 12.64
CA GLU A 163 -10.19 -18.67 13.28
C GLU A 163 -11.09 -18.20 14.42
N ARG A 164 -10.60 -17.29 15.26
CA ARG A 164 -11.41 -16.70 16.35
C ARG A 164 -12.59 -15.89 15.81
N ILE A 165 -12.36 -15.12 14.74
CA ILE A 165 -13.43 -14.33 14.11
C ILE A 165 -14.51 -15.24 13.52
N ALA A 166 -14.12 -16.34 12.88
CA ALA A 166 -15.04 -17.29 12.27
C ALA A 166 -16.03 -17.89 13.29
N HIS A 167 -15.60 -18.11 14.52
CA HIS A 167 -16.40 -18.70 15.61
C HIS A 167 -17.15 -17.67 16.48
N LEU A 168 -17.16 -16.40 16.10
CA LEU A 168 -18.00 -15.43 16.78
C LEU A 168 -19.48 -15.70 16.44
N PRO A 169 -20.40 -15.75 17.41
CA PRO A 169 -21.82 -16.03 17.14
C PRO A 169 -22.44 -15.10 16.09
N GLN A 170 -22.02 -13.83 16.06
CA GLN A 170 -22.47 -12.85 15.07
C GLN A 170 -21.96 -13.19 13.66
N THR A 171 -20.71 -13.69 13.55
CA THR A 171 -20.12 -14.11 12.28
C THR A 171 -20.83 -15.38 11.78
N GLU A 172 -21.03 -16.38 12.63
CA GLU A 172 -21.75 -17.62 12.29
C GLU A 172 -23.17 -17.30 11.78
N ALA A 173 -23.90 -16.42 12.45
CA ALA A 173 -25.26 -16.04 12.04
C ALA A 173 -25.30 -15.37 10.65
N VAL A 174 -24.24 -14.68 10.23
CA VAL A 174 -24.13 -14.09 8.89
C VAL A 174 -23.75 -15.15 7.86
N LEU A 175 -22.82 -16.04 8.21
CA LEU A 175 -22.38 -17.15 7.36
C LEU A 175 -23.52 -18.14 7.08
N ASP A 176 -24.37 -18.44 8.08
CA ASP A 176 -25.54 -19.32 7.94
C ASP A 176 -26.54 -18.79 6.92
N ARG A 177 -26.61 -17.46 6.74
CA ARG A 177 -27.41 -16.83 5.68
C ARG A 177 -26.69 -16.87 4.31
N GLY A 178 -25.48 -17.43 4.28
CA GLY A 178 -24.66 -17.56 3.08
C GLY A 178 -24.05 -16.25 2.59
N TYR A 179 -23.87 -15.25 3.46
CA TYR A 179 -23.13 -14.04 3.16
C TYR A 179 -21.64 -14.21 3.45
N GLU A 180 -20.80 -13.57 2.66
CA GLU A 180 -19.36 -13.50 2.90
C GLU A 180 -19.06 -12.47 4.00
N VAL A 181 -18.05 -12.75 4.84
CA VAL A 181 -17.61 -11.85 5.92
C VAL A 181 -16.12 -11.53 5.73
N LEU A 182 -15.76 -10.27 5.79
CA LEU A 182 -14.37 -9.84 5.79
C LEU A 182 -13.80 -9.90 7.21
N TYR A 183 -12.62 -10.48 7.34
CA TYR A 183 -11.88 -10.59 8.60
C TYR A 183 -10.84 -9.49 8.70
N LEU A 184 -10.94 -8.66 9.72
CA LEU A 184 -10.02 -7.57 10.05
C LEU A 184 -9.12 -8.03 11.21
N THR A 185 -7.90 -8.41 10.84
CA THR A 185 -6.84 -8.88 11.77
C THR A 185 -5.66 -7.94 11.76
#